data_f4cd0600e6bd0baad65baee1f33e7cc7
#
_entry.id   f4cd0600e6bd0baad65baee1f33e7cc7
#
_cell.length_a   1.000
_cell.length_b   1.000
_cell.length_c   1.000
_cell.angle_alpha   90.00
_cell.angle_beta   90.00
_cell.angle_gamma   90.00
#
_symmetry.space_group_name_H-M   'P 1'
#
loop_
_entity.id
_entity.type
_entity.pdbx_description
1 polymer ?
#
loop_
_entity_poly.entity_id
_entity_poly.type
_entity_poly.pdbx_seq_one_letter_code
_entity_poly.pdbx_strand_id
1 'polypeptide(L)'
;MKLTSLQVADYMTPNPLTVAPEEPLLRAVEIIRLRGVRRLPVTVGGMLVGLVTDGDLKRAEPSMLTDSEEDFNRVMEATPISRIMIQNPTTTTADTLLVDAAEVLLNTKYGALPVVAGGRVVGIISVNDFMRALVEILREAEGNRGS
;
A
#
# COMPACT_ATOMS: atom_id res chain seq x y z
N MET A 1 20.56 6.12 18.06
CA MET A 1 19.30 5.43 17.70
C MET A 1 19.40 3.96 18.08
N LYS A 2 18.43 3.46 18.84
CA LYS A 2 18.38 2.03 19.16
C LYS A 2 17.58 1.33 18.07
N LEU A 3 18.23 0.48 17.30
CA LEU A 3 17.60 -0.24 16.18
C LEU A 3 16.39 -1.08 16.61
N THR A 4 16.46 -1.65 17.81
CA THR A 4 15.40 -2.50 18.36
C THR A 4 14.14 -1.74 18.78
N SER A 5 14.19 -0.40 18.82
CA SER A 5 13.06 0.43 19.23
C SER A 5 12.41 1.20 18.08
N LEU A 6 12.89 1.02 16.84
CA LEU A 6 12.25 1.63 15.67
C LEU A 6 10.87 1.03 15.48
N GLN A 7 9.90 1.89 15.25
CA GLN A 7 8.50 1.52 15.09
C GLN A 7 8.01 1.83 13.67
N VAL A 8 6.91 1.23 13.30
CA VAL A 8 6.24 1.49 12.02
C VAL A 8 5.98 2.99 11.83
N ALA A 9 5.54 3.69 12.89
CA ALA A 9 5.29 5.12 12.85
C ALA A 9 6.48 5.96 12.37
N ASP A 10 7.71 5.47 12.60
CA ASP A 10 8.93 6.20 12.21
C ASP A 10 9.12 6.25 10.69
N TYR A 11 8.55 5.31 9.95
CA TYR A 11 8.78 5.16 8.51
C TYR A 11 7.52 5.09 7.66
N MET A 12 6.33 4.91 8.23
CA MET A 12 5.08 4.83 7.48
C MET A 12 4.77 6.15 6.78
N THR A 13 3.97 6.07 5.71
CA THR A 13 3.32 7.24 5.14
C THR A 13 2.00 7.45 5.91
N PRO A 14 1.84 8.56 6.64
CA PRO A 14 0.60 8.82 7.36
C PRO A 14 -0.50 9.29 6.41
N ASN A 15 -1.75 9.10 6.82
CA ASN A 15 -2.93 9.59 6.11
C ASN A 15 -2.87 9.30 4.60
N PRO A 16 -2.77 8.03 4.19
CA PRO A 16 -2.67 7.70 2.77
C PRO A 16 -3.97 8.03 2.05
N LEU A 17 -3.86 8.22 0.73
CA LEU A 17 -5.04 8.30 -0.12
C LEU A 17 -5.77 6.98 -0.06
N THR A 18 -7.10 7.03 0.00
CA THR A 18 -7.95 5.84 0.08
C THR A 18 -9.03 5.90 -1.00
N VAL A 19 -9.64 4.77 -1.26
CA VAL A 19 -10.79 4.66 -2.16
C VAL A 19 -11.90 3.88 -1.48
N ALA A 20 -13.13 4.05 -1.96
CA ALA A 20 -14.28 3.29 -1.47
C ALA A 20 -14.49 2.04 -2.34
N PRO A 21 -15.06 0.96 -1.78
CA PRO A 21 -15.23 -0.29 -2.53
C PRO A 21 -16.16 -0.18 -3.73
N GLU A 22 -17.13 0.73 -3.68
CA GLU A 22 -18.08 0.94 -4.77
C GLU A 22 -17.55 1.86 -5.88
N GLU A 23 -16.42 2.55 -5.67
CA GLU A 23 -15.82 3.37 -6.72
C GLU A 23 -15.31 2.51 -7.86
N PRO A 24 -15.33 3.05 -9.12
CA PRO A 24 -14.88 2.29 -10.28
C PRO A 24 -13.34 2.10 -10.28
N LEU A 25 -12.89 1.05 -10.95
CA LEU A 25 -11.45 0.80 -11.14
C LEU A 25 -10.73 2.01 -11.74
N LEU A 26 -11.39 2.72 -12.64
CA LEU A 26 -10.82 3.91 -13.28
C LEU A 26 -10.35 4.93 -12.26
N ARG A 27 -11.10 5.09 -11.16
CA ARG A 27 -10.72 6.02 -10.08
C ARG A 27 -9.38 5.64 -9.44
N ALA A 28 -9.18 4.35 -9.17
CA ALA A 28 -7.92 3.88 -8.60
C ALA A 28 -6.76 4.07 -9.59
N VAL A 29 -6.98 3.79 -10.88
CA VAL A 29 -5.97 4.01 -11.92
C VAL A 29 -5.56 5.48 -11.99
N GLU A 30 -6.53 6.39 -11.96
CA GLU A 30 -6.27 7.83 -11.99
C GLU A 30 -5.42 8.29 -10.80
N ILE A 31 -5.76 7.84 -9.59
CA ILE A 31 -5.03 8.21 -8.38
C ILE A 31 -3.59 7.69 -8.46
N ILE A 32 -3.41 6.45 -8.87
CA ILE A 32 -2.09 5.82 -8.99
C ILE A 32 -1.22 6.59 -9.98
N ARG A 33 -1.77 6.94 -11.14
CA ARG A 33 -1.05 7.69 -12.18
C ARG A 33 -0.71 9.11 -11.74
N LEU A 34 -1.66 9.82 -11.13
CA LEU A 34 -1.49 11.22 -10.78
C LEU A 34 -0.63 11.41 -9.53
N ARG A 35 -0.68 10.49 -8.59
CA ARG A 35 -0.01 10.63 -7.30
C ARG A 35 1.23 9.77 -7.15
N GLY A 36 1.49 8.87 -8.11
CA GLY A 36 2.67 8.01 -8.06
C GLY A 36 2.65 6.97 -6.95
N VAL A 37 1.49 6.71 -6.36
CA VAL A 37 1.33 5.65 -5.36
C VAL A 37 1.06 4.32 -6.06
N ARG A 38 1.39 3.21 -5.43
CA ARG A 38 1.18 1.88 -6.02
C ARG A 38 0.13 1.05 -5.32
N ARG A 39 -0.33 1.51 -4.16
CA ARG A 39 -1.28 0.78 -3.34
C ARG A 39 -2.23 1.77 -2.70
N LEU A 40 -3.50 1.39 -2.67
CA LEU A 40 -4.55 2.23 -2.11
C LEU A 40 -5.35 1.39 -1.11
N PRO A 41 -5.38 1.78 0.16
CA PRO A 41 -6.32 1.17 1.09
C PRO A 41 -7.75 1.46 0.65
N VAL A 42 -8.61 0.46 0.80
CA VAL A 42 -10.04 0.58 0.50
C VAL A 42 -10.76 0.70 1.83
N THR A 43 -11.53 1.77 1.99
CA THR A 43 -12.17 2.08 3.28
C THR A 43 -13.64 2.38 3.12
N VAL A 44 -14.38 2.15 4.22
CA VAL A 44 -15.76 2.60 4.39
C VAL A 44 -15.81 3.38 5.70
N GLY A 45 -16.11 4.66 5.61
CA GLY A 45 -16.11 5.52 6.81
C GLY A 45 -14.77 5.53 7.55
N GLY A 46 -13.66 5.41 6.84
CA GLY A 46 -12.33 5.35 7.42
C GLY A 46 -11.88 3.96 7.88
N MET A 47 -12.79 3.00 7.91
CA MET A 47 -12.50 1.61 8.33
C MET A 47 -11.98 0.81 7.16
N LEU A 48 -10.87 0.11 7.36
CA LEU A 48 -10.23 -0.69 6.33
C LEU A 48 -11.10 -1.90 5.95
N VAL A 49 -11.35 -2.07 4.64
CA VAL A 49 -12.05 -3.26 4.11
C VAL A 49 -11.25 -3.98 3.05
N GLY A 50 -10.24 -3.34 2.47
CA GLY A 50 -9.43 -3.97 1.43
C GLY A 50 -8.20 -3.17 1.06
N LEU A 51 -7.47 -3.70 0.08
CA LEU A 51 -6.28 -3.06 -0.48
C LEU A 51 -6.27 -3.30 -1.99
N VAL A 52 -6.04 -2.24 -2.76
CA VAL A 52 -5.87 -2.32 -4.22
C VAL A 52 -4.43 -2.00 -4.55
N THR A 53 -3.81 -2.85 -5.37
CA THR A 53 -2.44 -2.64 -5.84
C THR A 53 -2.41 -2.32 -7.33
N ASP A 54 -1.34 -1.67 -7.77
CA ASP A 54 -1.08 -1.41 -9.19
C ASP A 54 -1.10 -2.71 -9.99
N GLY A 55 -0.51 -3.79 -9.44
CA GLY A 55 -0.51 -5.09 -10.08
C GLY A 55 -1.90 -5.69 -10.26
N ASP A 56 -2.77 -5.52 -9.26
CA ASP A 56 -4.17 -6.00 -9.36
C ASP A 56 -4.92 -5.27 -10.46
N LEU A 57 -4.71 -3.96 -10.56
CA LEU A 57 -5.34 -3.15 -11.61
C LEU A 57 -4.86 -3.56 -13.00
N LYS A 58 -3.56 -3.79 -13.16
CA LYS A 58 -2.99 -4.23 -14.44
C LYS A 58 -3.56 -5.57 -14.88
N ARG A 59 -3.72 -6.51 -13.96
CA ARG A 59 -4.33 -7.82 -14.27
C ARG A 59 -5.80 -7.71 -14.64
N ALA A 60 -6.50 -6.70 -14.13
CA ALA A 60 -7.92 -6.49 -14.41
C ALA A 60 -8.16 -5.71 -15.70
N GLU A 61 -7.12 -5.05 -16.26
CA GLU A 61 -7.25 -4.27 -17.49
C GLU A 61 -7.59 -5.16 -18.68
N PRO A 62 -8.60 -4.77 -19.51
CA PRO A 62 -8.84 -5.46 -20.78
C PRO A 62 -7.64 -5.36 -21.71
N SER A 63 -7.48 -6.37 -22.57
CA SER A 63 -6.38 -6.38 -23.53
C SER A 63 -6.56 -5.25 -24.56
N MET A 64 -5.57 -4.40 -24.71
CA MET A 64 -5.57 -3.33 -25.71
C MET A 64 -5.38 -3.85 -27.13
N LEU A 65 -4.99 -5.13 -27.29
CA LEU A 65 -4.82 -5.77 -28.60
C LEU A 65 -6.16 -6.25 -29.17
N THR A 66 -7.11 -6.58 -28.30
CA THR A 66 -8.40 -7.16 -28.70
C THR A 66 -9.58 -6.24 -28.43
N ASP A 67 -9.43 -5.27 -27.52
CA ASP A 67 -10.49 -4.38 -27.09
C ASP A 67 -10.21 -2.94 -27.53
N SER A 68 -11.27 -2.20 -27.89
CA SER A 68 -11.12 -0.78 -28.20
C SER A 68 -10.88 0.05 -26.93
N GLU A 69 -10.40 1.30 -27.11
CA GLU A 69 -10.27 2.25 -26.02
C GLU A 69 -11.61 2.50 -25.32
N GLU A 70 -12.69 2.56 -26.09
CA GLU A 70 -14.04 2.71 -25.53
C GLU A 70 -14.43 1.52 -24.66
N ASP A 71 -14.13 0.31 -25.10
CA ASP A 71 -14.41 -0.91 -24.33
C ASP A 71 -13.57 -0.95 -23.06
N PHE A 72 -12.31 -0.55 -23.14
CA PHE A 72 -11.43 -0.42 -21.97
C PHE A 72 -12.07 0.50 -20.94
N ASN A 73 -12.42 1.73 -21.34
CA ASN A 73 -13.02 2.71 -20.44
C ASN A 73 -14.34 2.24 -19.86
N ARG A 74 -15.17 1.58 -20.66
CA ARG A 74 -16.45 1.05 -20.20
C ARG A 74 -16.26 0.01 -19.11
N VAL A 75 -15.31 -0.91 -19.27
CA VAL A 75 -15.00 -1.94 -18.28
C VAL A 75 -14.46 -1.29 -17.01
N MET A 76 -13.53 -0.36 -17.15
CA MET A 76 -12.90 0.30 -16.01
C MET A 76 -13.88 1.18 -15.23
N GLU A 77 -14.86 1.78 -15.90
CA GLU A 77 -15.90 2.57 -15.26
C GLU A 77 -17.01 1.71 -14.63
N ALA A 78 -17.30 0.55 -15.22
CA ALA A 78 -18.38 -0.32 -14.77
C ALA A 78 -17.97 -1.29 -13.66
N THR A 79 -16.68 -1.53 -13.47
CA THR A 79 -16.19 -2.51 -12.50
C THR A 79 -15.85 -1.83 -11.17
N PRO A 80 -16.53 -2.21 -10.07
CA PRO A 80 -16.20 -1.63 -8.77
C PRO A 80 -14.89 -2.19 -8.21
N ILE A 81 -14.21 -1.37 -7.43
CA ILE A 81 -12.95 -1.73 -6.78
C ILE A 81 -13.11 -2.99 -5.92
N SER A 82 -14.27 -3.16 -5.28
CA SER A 82 -14.55 -4.33 -4.44
C SER A 82 -14.38 -5.66 -5.15
N ARG A 83 -14.52 -5.68 -6.50
CA ARG A 83 -14.39 -6.91 -7.27
C ARG A 83 -12.98 -7.44 -7.36
N ILE A 84 -11.98 -6.54 -7.31
CA ILE A 84 -10.57 -6.92 -7.50
C ILE A 84 -9.70 -6.67 -6.26
N MET A 85 -10.19 -5.95 -5.27
CA MET A 85 -9.40 -5.64 -4.08
C MET A 85 -9.03 -6.92 -3.31
N ILE A 86 -7.90 -6.85 -2.63
CA ILE A 86 -7.53 -7.86 -1.65
C ILE A 86 -8.43 -7.62 -0.43
N GLN A 87 -9.24 -8.61 -0.08
CA GLN A 87 -10.12 -8.51 1.08
C GLN A 87 -9.36 -8.81 2.36
N ASN A 88 -9.66 -8.05 3.42
CA ASN A 88 -9.07 -8.24 4.73
C ASN A 88 -7.54 -8.37 4.66
N PRO A 89 -6.84 -7.36 4.09
CA PRO A 89 -5.40 -7.44 3.96
C PRO A 89 -4.74 -7.53 5.33
N THR A 90 -3.54 -8.12 5.38
CA THR A 90 -2.72 -8.13 6.57
C THR A 90 -2.36 -6.69 6.94
N THR A 91 -2.51 -6.34 8.21
CA THR A 91 -2.29 -4.98 8.72
C THR A 91 -1.18 -4.96 9.77
N THR A 92 -0.79 -3.75 10.14
CA THR A 92 0.09 -3.51 11.28
C THR A 92 -0.40 -2.29 12.04
N THR A 93 0.25 -1.94 13.13
CA THR A 93 -0.06 -0.76 13.92
C THR A 93 1.14 0.17 13.97
N ALA A 94 0.91 1.45 14.30
CA ALA A 94 1.96 2.45 14.33
C ALA A 94 3.04 2.17 15.37
N ASP A 95 2.68 1.54 16.48
CA ASP A 95 3.59 1.20 17.57
C ASP A 95 4.22 -0.20 17.45
N THR A 96 3.91 -0.93 16.39
CA THR A 96 4.56 -2.22 16.12
C THR A 96 6.03 -1.96 15.83
N LEU A 97 6.91 -2.82 16.35
CA LEU A 97 8.33 -2.72 16.05
C LEU A 97 8.56 -2.89 14.55
N LEU A 98 9.45 -2.07 14.01
CA LEU A 98 9.75 -2.08 12.58
C LEU A 98 10.20 -3.46 12.11
N VAL A 99 11.04 -4.14 12.91
CA VAL A 99 11.50 -5.49 12.57
C VAL A 99 10.36 -6.49 12.49
N ASP A 100 9.39 -6.40 13.39
CA ASP A 100 8.25 -7.31 13.40
C ASP A 100 7.36 -7.09 12.18
N ALA A 101 7.13 -5.82 11.82
CA ALA A 101 6.38 -5.48 10.61
C ALA A 101 7.11 -5.95 9.35
N ALA A 102 8.43 -5.84 9.32
CA ALA A 102 9.24 -6.33 8.19
C ALA A 102 9.08 -7.84 8.01
N GLU A 103 9.09 -8.61 9.10
CA GLU A 103 8.87 -10.05 9.03
C GLU A 103 7.47 -10.39 8.49
N VAL A 104 6.46 -9.66 8.92
CA VAL A 104 5.09 -9.84 8.39
C VAL A 104 5.08 -9.53 6.89
N LEU A 105 5.71 -8.44 6.48
CA LEU A 105 5.75 -8.03 5.08
C LEU A 105 6.43 -9.06 4.18
N LEU A 106 7.47 -9.73 4.68
CA LEU A 106 8.16 -10.80 3.95
C LEU A 106 7.21 -11.94 3.57
N ASN A 107 6.15 -12.14 4.34
CA ASN A 107 5.18 -13.20 4.12
C ASN A 107 3.94 -12.74 3.37
N THR A 108 3.89 -11.48 2.94
CA THR A 108 2.79 -10.96 2.13
C THR A 108 3.25 -10.80 0.67
N LYS A 109 2.28 -10.86 -0.26
CA LYS A 109 2.58 -10.79 -1.70
C LYS A 109 2.32 -9.42 -2.30
N TYR A 110 1.71 -8.50 -1.55
CA TYR A 110 1.30 -7.22 -2.08
C TYR A 110 2.20 -6.05 -1.68
N GLY A 111 3.30 -6.32 -1.00
CA GLY A 111 4.40 -5.38 -0.80
C GLY A 111 4.11 -4.17 0.08
N ALA A 112 3.05 -4.19 0.84
CA ALA A 112 2.71 -3.12 1.77
C ALA A 112 1.78 -3.63 2.87
N LEU A 113 1.77 -2.91 3.99
CA LEU A 113 0.85 -3.20 5.10
C LEU A 113 0.09 -1.91 5.41
N PRO A 114 -1.24 -1.93 5.33
CA PRO A 114 -2.02 -0.84 5.90
C PRO A 114 -1.75 -0.74 7.40
N VAL A 115 -1.62 0.48 7.91
CA VAL A 115 -1.42 0.76 9.33
C VAL A 115 -2.75 1.22 9.89
N VAL A 116 -3.23 0.51 10.90
CA VAL A 116 -4.58 0.74 11.46
C VAL A 116 -4.53 1.03 12.95
N ALA A 117 -5.53 1.77 13.41
CA ALA A 117 -5.81 2.01 14.83
C ALA A 117 -7.30 1.79 15.02
N GLY A 118 -7.68 0.75 15.78
CA GLY A 118 -9.09 0.41 15.96
C GLY A 118 -9.82 0.13 14.65
N GLY A 119 -9.12 -0.47 13.67
CA GLY A 119 -9.66 -0.76 12.36
C GLY A 119 -9.62 0.40 11.37
N ARG A 120 -9.32 1.61 11.82
CA ARG A 120 -9.22 2.80 10.97
C ARG A 120 -7.84 2.89 10.35
N VAL A 121 -7.78 3.27 9.08
CA VAL A 121 -6.50 3.47 8.38
C VAL A 121 -5.87 4.77 8.88
N VAL A 122 -4.65 4.67 9.41
CA VAL A 122 -3.86 5.82 9.85
C VAL A 122 -2.58 5.99 9.04
N GLY A 123 -2.18 4.98 8.28
CA GLY A 123 -0.98 5.01 7.47
C GLY A 123 -0.88 3.83 6.54
N ILE A 124 0.21 3.78 5.81
CA ILE A 124 0.62 2.62 5.03
C ILE A 124 2.14 2.52 5.08
N ILE A 125 2.67 1.31 5.20
CA ILE A 125 4.10 1.08 5.14
C ILE A 125 4.40 0.05 4.05
N SER A 126 5.34 0.38 3.17
CA SER A 126 5.66 -0.40 1.98
C SER A 126 7.10 -0.87 1.98
N VAL A 127 7.43 -1.77 1.05
CA VAL A 127 8.80 -2.23 0.82
C VAL A 127 9.76 -1.04 0.68
N ASN A 128 9.36 0.02 -0.05
CA ASN A 128 10.20 1.21 -0.21
C ASN A 128 10.52 1.90 1.11
N ASP A 129 9.55 1.92 2.04
CA ASP A 129 9.79 2.51 3.37
C ASP A 129 10.82 1.70 4.15
N PHE A 130 10.74 0.38 4.07
CA PHE A 130 11.74 -0.50 4.69
C PHE A 130 13.10 -0.35 4.04
N MET A 131 13.17 -0.15 2.73
CA MET A 131 14.43 0.08 2.03
C MET A 131 15.07 1.40 2.47
N ARG A 132 14.27 2.46 2.68
CA ARG A 132 14.78 3.72 3.25
C ARG A 132 15.35 3.50 4.65
N ALA A 133 14.62 2.77 5.48
CA ALA A 133 15.08 2.43 6.81
C ALA A 133 16.41 1.67 6.77
N LEU A 134 16.51 0.68 5.87
CA LEU A 134 17.73 -0.11 5.71
C LEU A 134 18.93 0.77 5.32
N VAL A 135 18.74 1.68 4.36
CA VAL A 135 19.80 2.60 3.94
C VAL A 135 20.28 3.46 5.11
N GLU A 136 19.36 4.03 5.88
CA GLU A 136 19.69 4.86 7.03
C GLU A 136 20.43 4.07 8.11
N ILE A 137 19.96 2.86 8.40
CA ILE A 137 20.59 1.97 9.38
C ILE A 137 22.02 1.60 8.97
N LEU A 138 22.20 1.22 7.70
CA LEU A 138 23.52 0.83 7.19
C LEU A 138 24.48 2.01 7.16
N ARG A 139 24.04 3.20 6.79
CA ARG A 139 24.89 4.40 6.80
C ARG A 139 25.30 4.81 8.20
N GLU A 140 24.39 4.71 9.15
CA GLU A 140 24.69 4.97 10.56
C GLU A 140 25.72 3.97 11.08
N ALA A 141 25.59 2.69 10.75
CA ALA A 141 26.56 1.66 11.13
C ALA A 141 27.94 1.92 10.53
N GLU A 142 28.03 2.38 9.27
CA GLU A 142 29.29 2.76 8.64
C GLU A 142 29.92 3.98 9.30
N GLY A 143 29.09 4.99 9.64
CA GLY A 143 29.56 6.17 10.38
C GLY A 143 30.17 5.81 11.72
N ASN A 144 29.58 4.87 12.43
CA ASN A 144 30.07 4.37 13.70
C ASN A 144 31.40 3.59 13.56
N ARG A 145 31.62 2.95 12.41
CA ARG A 145 32.87 2.24 12.10
C ARG A 145 34.02 3.20 11.79
N GLY A 146 33.69 4.36 11.22
CA GLY A 146 34.69 5.35 10.82
C GLY A 146 35.19 6.23 11.95
N SER A 147 34.63 6.08 13.13
CA SER A 147 35.04 6.88 14.30
C SER A 147 36.00 6.10 15.28
#